data_dc1ac77565c5f3e48a94d3a2bfacb195
#
_entry.id   dc1ac77565c5f3e48a94d3a2bfacb195
#
_cell.length_a   1.000
_cell.length_b   1.000
_cell.length_c   1.000
_cell.angle_alpha   90.00
_cell.angle_beta   90.00
_cell.angle_gamma   90.00
#
_symmetry.space_group_name_H-M   'P 1'
#
loop_
_entity.id
_entity.type
_entity.pdbx_description
1 polymer ?
#
loop_
_entity_poly.entity_id
_entity_poly.type
_entity_poly.pdbx_seq_one_letter_code
_entity_poly.pdbx_strand_id
1 'polypeptide(L)'
;MMIKNIIIITFLVISSVLPAQANFNKGMKKAFEYWQNGNTDEAENMFERIAKAEPKEWLPSYYIAQINSLKSWNEKDEAILKNQLDKAQEHLDLAMTISEDNPELIVMQAQILTNWVVFDGMTYGMKYGAKISELYAKALELEPENPRATLCKADWELNSAKYFGKDIAPFCEEIEASVKLFDTFKPESEFHPNWGKERAVVVAEECKA
;
A
#
# COMPACT_ATOMS: atom_id res chain seq x y z
N MET A 1 20.98 -9.40 -46.30
CA MET A 1 19.56 -8.93 -46.29
C MET A 1 18.84 -9.17 -44.95
N MET A 2 19.25 -10.14 -44.14
CA MET A 2 18.62 -10.42 -42.82
C MET A 2 18.87 -9.37 -41.73
N ILE A 3 20.03 -8.71 -41.70
CA ILE A 3 20.39 -7.73 -40.64
C ILE A 3 19.54 -6.45 -40.70
N LYS A 4 19.14 -5.99 -41.91
CA LYS A 4 18.28 -4.80 -42.08
C LYS A 4 16.87 -4.97 -41.47
N ASN A 5 16.32 -6.19 -41.51
CA ASN A 5 14.98 -6.45 -40.97
C ASN A 5 14.97 -6.53 -39.45
N ILE A 6 16.07 -6.97 -38.81
CA ILE A 6 16.19 -7.03 -37.34
C ILE A 6 16.26 -5.61 -36.77
N ILE A 7 16.97 -4.69 -37.40
CA ILE A 7 17.07 -3.28 -36.98
C ILE A 7 15.71 -2.57 -37.02
N ILE A 8 14.90 -2.82 -38.07
CA ILE A 8 13.56 -2.21 -38.21
C ILE A 8 12.60 -2.71 -37.15
N ILE A 9 12.64 -4.00 -36.80
CA ILE A 9 11.78 -4.58 -35.73
C ILE A 9 12.14 -4.00 -34.36
N THR A 10 13.43 -3.85 -34.06
CA THR A 10 13.88 -3.27 -32.78
C THR A 10 13.48 -1.78 -32.66
N PHE A 11 13.50 -1.03 -33.74
CA PHE A 11 13.10 0.39 -33.76
C PHE A 11 11.58 0.58 -33.61
N LEU A 12 10.76 -0.34 -34.15
CA LEU A 12 9.30 -0.33 -34.02
C LEU A 12 8.84 -0.65 -32.61
N VAL A 13 9.55 -1.52 -31.87
CA VAL A 13 9.23 -1.83 -30.47
C VAL A 13 9.55 -0.66 -29.54
N ILE A 14 10.68 0.04 -29.77
CA ILE A 14 11.07 1.21 -28.96
C ILE A 14 10.10 2.38 -29.17
N SER A 15 9.57 2.58 -30.37
CA SER A 15 8.67 3.71 -30.68
C SER A 15 7.26 3.55 -30.09
N SER A 16 6.83 2.36 -29.67
CA SER A 16 5.52 2.13 -29.06
C SER A 16 5.53 2.25 -27.51
N VAL A 17 6.68 2.13 -26.87
CA VAL A 17 6.78 2.19 -25.39
C VAL A 17 6.72 3.64 -24.87
N LEU A 18 7.34 4.59 -25.57
CA LEU A 18 7.39 5.99 -25.14
C LEU A 18 6.02 6.67 -24.98
N PRO A 19 5.04 6.55 -25.90
CA PRO A 19 3.73 7.16 -25.73
C PRO A 19 2.89 6.48 -24.64
N ALA A 20 3.03 5.17 -24.42
CA ALA A 20 2.34 4.44 -23.36
C ALA A 20 2.79 4.96 -22.00
N GLN A 21 4.09 5.03 -21.74
CA GLN A 21 4.65 5.56 -20.49
C GLN A 21 4.25 7.02 -20.23
N ALA A 22 4.22 7.87 -21.27
CA ALA A 22 3.78 9.25 -21.14
C ALA A 22 2.29 9.36 -20.75
N ASN A 23 1.44 8.49 -21.31
CA ASN A 23 0.02 8.43 -20.98
C ASN A 23 -0.21 7.88 -19.57
N PHE A 24 0.53 6.85 -19.16
CA PHE A 24 0.52 6.33 -17.79
C PHE A 24 0.85 7.44 -16.78
N ASN A 25 2.00 8.09 -16.93
CA ASN A 25 2.43 9.16 -16.02
C ASN A 25 1.41 10.30 -15.94
N LYS A 26 0.85 10.73 -17.08
CA LYS A 26 -0.18 11.76 -17.12
C LYS A 26 -1.46 11.33 -16.37
N GLY A 27 -1.88 10.09 -16.58
CA GLY A 27 -3.03 9.49 -15.91
C GLY A 27 -2.82 9.42 -14.39
N MET A 28 -1.68 8.90 -13.94
CA MET A 28 -1.32 8.79 -12.52
C MET A 28 -1.30 10.16 -11.84
N LYS A 29 -0.64 11.16 -12.44
CA LYS A 29 -0.64 12.54 -11.92
C LYS A 29 -2.04 13.09 -11.77
N LYS A 30 -2.92 12.87 -12.75
CA LYS A 30 -4.31 13.32 -12.68
C LYS A 30 -5.10 12.61 -11.59
N ALA A 31 -4.89 11.31 -11.39
CA ALA A 31 -5.53 10.54 -10.32
C ALA A 31 -5.09 11.06 -8.93
N PHE A 32 -3.79 11.31 -8.73
CA PHE A 32 -3.29 11.91 -7.50
C PHE A 32 -3.79 13.34 -7.27
N GLU A 33 -3.90 14.16 -8.33
CA GLU A 33 -4.51 15.50 -8.24
C GLU A 33 -5.95 15.44 -7.72
N TYR A 34 -6.77 14.52 -8.24
CA TYR A 34 -8.11 14.29 -7.72
C TYR A 34 -8.07 13.90 -6.23
N TRP A 35 -7.21 12.95 -5.86
CA TRP A 35 -7.11 12.47 -4.49
C TRP A 35 -6.69 13.57 -3.51
N GLN A 36 -5.66 14.33 -3.85
CA GLN A 36 -5.16 15.44 -3.04
C GLN A 36 -6.20 16.55 -2.84
N ASN A 37 -7.10 16.74 -3.82
CA ASN A 37 -8.21 17.71 -3.73
C ASN A 37 -9.46 17.14 -3.02
N GLY A 38 -9.39 15.93 -2.45
CA GLY A 38 -10.51 15.28 -1.75
C GLY A 38 -11.53 14.62 -2.68
N ASN A 39 -11.31 14.63 -3.99
CA ASN A 39 -12.18 14.00 -4.99
C ASN A 39 -11.82 12.50 -5.12
N THR A 40 -12.07 11.75 -4.03
CA THR A 40 -11.58 10.38 -3.89
C THR A 40 -12.23 9.42 -4.89
N ASP A 41 -13.52 9.62 -5.21
CA ASP A 41 -14.22 8.75 -6.18
C ASP A 41 -13.73 8.99 -7.60
N GLU A 42 -13.43 10.23 -7.97
CA GLU A 42 -12.82 10.57 -9.27
C GLU A 42 -11.39 10.02 -9.38
N ALA A 43 -10.64 10.05 -8.28
CA ALA A 43 -9.31 9.44 -8.23
C ALA A 43 -9.38 7.94 -8.45
N GLU A 44 -10.26 7.24 -7.74
CA GLU A 44 -10.50 5.80 -7.86
C GLU A 44 -10.90 5.43 -9.29
N ASN A 45 -11.90 6.12 -9.86
CA ASN A 45 -12.33 5.94 -11.25
C ASN A 45 -11.19 6.16 -12.27
N MET A 46 -10.27 7.10 -11.98
CA MET A 46 -9.13 7.33 -12.84
C MET A 46 -8.12 6.19 -12.72
N PHE A 47 -7.79 5.72 -11.50
CA PHE A 47 -6.93 4.56 -11.32
C PHE A 47 -7.49 3.30 -11.98
N GLU A 48 -8.81 3.05 -11.91
CA GLU A 48 -9.45 1.93 -12.62
C GLU A 48 -9.25 2.00 -14.14
N ARG A 49 -9.36 3.20 -14.73
CA ARG A 49 -9.10 3.39 -16.16
C ARG A 49 -7.65 3.12 -16.51
N ILE A 50 -6.72 3.54 -15.66
CA ILE A 50 -5.29 3.31 -15.88
C ILE A 50 -4.98 1.81 -15.74
N ALA A 51 -5.49 1.12 -14.72
CA ALA A 51 -5.31 -0.32 -14.54
C ALA A 51 -5.78 -1.13 -15.75
N LYS A 52 -6.90 -0.72 -16.37
CA LYS A 52 -7.40 -1.35 -17.61
C LYS A 52 -6.55 -1.06 -18.83
N ALA A 53 -5.97 0.13 -18.93
CA ALA A 53 -5.15 0.55 -20.06
C ALA A 53 -3.72 -0.01 -19.97
N GLU A 54 -3.19 -0.16 -18.76
CA GLU A 54 -1.82 -0.57 -18.48
C GLU A 54 -1.83 -1.82 -17.54
N PRO A 55 -2.28 -2.99 -18.03
CA PRO A 55 -2.53 -4.17 -17.19
C PRO A 55 -1.26 -4.83 -16.63
N LYS A 56 -0.09 -4.31 -16.95
CA LYS A 56 1.21 -4.75 -16.40
C LYS A 56 1.73 -3.86 -15.27
N GLU A 57 1.03 -2.77 -14.98
CA GLU A 57 1.36 -1.82 -13.93
C GLU A 57 0.55 -2.14 -12.67
N TRP A 58 1.22 -2.49 -11.57
CA TRP A 58 0.57 -2.86 -10.31
C TRP A 58 0.07 -1.65 -9.51
N LEU A 59 0.71 -0.49 -9.67
CA LEU A 59 0.44 0.71 -8.89
C LEU A 59 -1.01 1.21 -8.96
N PRO A 60 -1.69 1.25 -10.11
CA PRO A 60 -3.09 1.70 -10.14
C PRO A 60 -4.01 0.84 -9.29
N SER A 61 -3.87 -0.49 -9.37
CA SER A 61 -4.65 -1.43 -8.54
C SER A 61 -4.30 -1.31 -7.06
N TYR A 62 -3.03 -1.12 -6.71
CA TYR A 62 -2.60 -0.81 -5.34
C TYR A 62 -3.32 0.43 -4.79
N TYR A 63 -3.39 1.52 -5.56
CA TYR A 63 -4.03 2.75 -5.09
C TYR A 63 -5.54 2.64 -4.96
N ILE A 64 -6.21 1.82 -5.78
CA ILE A 64 -7.62 1.49 -5.58
C ILE A 64 -7.81 0.73 -4.27
N ALA A 65 -6.95 -0.26 -4.00
CA ALA A 65 -6.97 -1.00 -2.73
C ALA A 65 -6.73 -0.06 -1.53
N GLN A 66 -5.76 0.84 -1.62
CA GLN A 66 -5.47 1.81 -0.58
C GLN A 66 -6.63 2.78 -0.32
N ILE A 67 -7.27 3.32 -1.37
CA ILE A 67 -8.44 4.20 -1.24
C ILE A 67 -9.57 3.49 -0.49
N ASN A 68 -9.89 2.25 -0.87
CA ASN A 68 -10.98 1.51 -0.26
C ASN A 68 -10.62 1.06 1.18
N SER A 69 -9.37 0.71 1.45
CA SER A 69 -8.87 0.49 2.81
C SER A 69 -9.02 1.75 3.67
N LEU A 70 -8.69 2.94 3.16
CA LEU A 70 -8.86 4.20 3.88
C LEU A 70 -10.33 4.58 4.08
N LYS A 71 -11.20 4.38 3.09
CA LYS A 71 -12.65 4.60 3.22
C LYS A 71 -13.27 3.71 4.30
N SER A 72 -12.76 2.49 4.50
CA SER A 72 -13.25 1.57 5.52
C SER A 72 -12.82 1.95 6.95
N TRP A 73 -11.84 2.83 7.10
CA TRP A 73 -11.32 3.22 8.40
C TRP A 73 -12.36 4.03 9.19
N ASN A 74 -12.69 3.57 10.38
CA ASN A 74 -13.76 4.13 11.24
C ASN A 74 -15.20 3.93 10.71
N GLU A 75 -15.43 3.14 9.65
CA GLU A 75 -16.77 2.74 9.26
C GLU A 75 -17.45 1.97 10.40
N LYS A 76 -18.76 2.17 10.58
CA LYS A 76 -19.56 1.54 11.64
C LYS A 76 -20.61 0.58 11.09
N ASP A 77 -20.93 0.69 9.83
CA ASP A 77 -21.81 -0.25 9.14
C ASP A 77 -20.98 -1.39 8.54
N GLU A 78 -21.24 -2.61 9.02
CA GLU A 78 -20.50 -3.80 8.58
C GLU A 78 -20.68 -4.09 7.08
N ALA A 79 -21.86 -3.80 6.53
CA ALA A 79 -22.11 -4.04 5.12
C ALA A 79 -21.33 -3.07 4.23
N ILE A 80 -21.22 -1.80 4.64
CA ILE A 80 -20.41 -0.79 3.96
C ILE A 80 -18.93 -1.13 4.09
N LEU A 81 -18.46 -1.41 5.31
CA LEU A 81 -17.08 -1.85 5.58
C LEU A 81 -16.71 -3.04 4.69
N LYS A 82 -17.55 -4.07 4.70
CA LYS A 82 -17.31 -5.29 3.91
C LYS A 82 -17.19 -4.98 2.43
N ASN A 83 -18.10 -4.17 1.88
CA ASN A 83 -18.06 -3.81 0.47
C ASN A 83 -16.76 -3.07 0.09
N GLN A 84 -16.30 -2.16 0.94
CA GLN A 84 -15.05 -1.44 0.75
C GLN A 84 -13.84 -2.38 0.82
N LEU A 85 -13.80 -3.26 1.83
CA LEU A 85 -12.68 -4.21 2.00
C LEU A 85 -12.68 -5.32 0.96
N ASP A 86 -13.84 -5.77 0.48
CA ASP A 86 -13.91 -6.70 -0.65
C ASP A 86 -13.35 -6.06 -1.93
N LYS A 87 -13.69 -4.80 -2.21
CA LYS A 87 -13.13 -4.07 -3.35
C LYS A 87 -11.61 -3.84 -3.19
N ALA A 88 -11.17 -3.49 -1.98
CA ALA A 88 -9.74 -3.36 -1.69
C ALA A 88 -9.00 -4.68 -1.94
N GLN A 89 -9.55 -5.81 -1.49
CA GLN A 89 -8.95 -7.13 -1.68
C GLN A 89 -8.90 -7.53 -3.16
N GLU A 90 -9.99 -7.33 -3.92
CA GLU A 90 -10.04 -7.63 -5.36
C GLU A 90 -8.90 -6.93 -6.11
N HIS A 91 -8.72 -5.63 -5.88
CA HIS A 91 -7.67 -4.87 -6.55
C HIS A 91 -6.27 -5.20 -6.02
N LEU A 92 -6.14 -5.52 -4.75
CA LEU A 92 -4.87 -6.00 -4.19
C LEU A 92 -4.45 -7.33 -4.81
N ASP A 93 -5.39 -8.28 -4.97
CA ASP A 93 -5.13 -9.57 -5.61
C ASP A 93 -4.66 -9.38 -7.05
N LEU A 94 -5.29 -8.47 -7.81
CA LEU A 94 -4.81 -8.10 -9.15
C LEU A 94 -3.38 -7.56 -9.13
N ALA A 95 -3.07 -6.63 -8.21
CA ALA A 95 -1.73 -6.09 -8.08
C ALA A 95 -0.69 -7.17 -7.74
N MET A 96 -1.03 -8.12 -6.85
CA MET A 96 -0.17 -9.24 -6.47
C MET A 96 0.12 -10.21 -7.63
N THR A 97 -0.81 -10.37 -8.59
CA THR A 97 -0.52 -11.17 -9.80
C THR A 97 0.48 -10.50 -10.75
N ILE A 98 0.62 -9.18 -10.65
CA ILE A 98 1.53 -8.39 -11.50
C ILE A 98 2.91 -8.25 -10.83
N SER A 99 2.95 -8.09 -9.52
CA SER A 99 4.16 -7.87 -8.73
C SER A 99 4.19 -8.85 -7.55
N GLU A 100 4.69 -10.05 -7.82
CA GLU A 100 4.85 -11.10 -6.81
C GLU A 100 5.90 -10.70 -5.77
N ASP A 101 5.74 -11.16 -4.53
CA ASP A 101 6.67 -10.89 -3.39
C ASP A 101 7.00 -9.39 -3.18
N ASN A 102 6.07 -8.50 -3.54
CA ASN A 102 6.23 -7.07 -3.35
C ASN A 102 5.87 -6.69 -1.89
N PRO A 103 6.82 -6.14 -1.10
CA PRO A 103 6.60 -5.80 0.30
C PRO A 103 5.48 -4.77 0.50
N GLU A 104 5.28 -3.82 -0.43
CA GLU A 104 4.19 -2.83 -0.34
C GLU A 104 2.80 -3.47 -0.44
N LEU A 105 2.66 -4.50 -1.29
CA LEU A 105 1.41 -5.24 -1.43
C LEU A 105 1.14 -6.13 -0.21
N ILE A 106 2.20 -6.70 0.37
CA ILE A 106 2.10 -7.49 1.61
C ILE A 106 1.70 -6.60 2.80
N VAL A 107 2.26 -5.39 2.90
CA VAL A 107 1.84 -4.39 3.90
C VAL A 107 0.37 -4.02 3.70
N MET A 108 -0.07 -3.77 2.46
CA MET A 108 -1.48 -3.45 2.16
C MET A 108 -2.42 -4.61 2.53
N GLN A 109 -2.02 -5.87 2.30
CA GLN A 109 -2.78 -7.03 2.74
C GLN A 109 -2.95 -7.06 4.26
N ALA A 110 -1.90 -6.78 5.01
CA ALA A 110 -1.97 -6.70 6.46
C ALA A 110 -2.89 -5.56 6.93
N GLN A 111 -2.87 -4.40 6.25
CA GLN A 111 -3.75 -3.28 6.56
C GLN A 111 -5.23 -3.58 6.31
N ILE A 112 -5.58 -4.26 5.20
CA ILE A 112 -6.95 -4.70 4.93
C ILE A 112 -7.46 -5.60 6.07
N LEU A 113 -6.64 -6.55 6.53
CA LEU A 113 -7.01 -7.40 7.67
C LEU A 113 -7.08 -6.62 8.98
N THR A 114 -6.21 -5.64 9.18
CA THR A 114 -6.21 -4.76 10.35
C THR A 114 -7.51 -3.95 10.44
N ASN A 115 -8.04 -3.48 9.31
CA ASN A 115 -9.31 -2.74 9.29
C ASN A 115 -10.49 -3.59 9.81
N TRP A 116 -10.52 -4.90 9.52
CA TRP A 116 -11.47 -5.81 10.16
C TRP A 116 -11.30 -5.87 11.68
N VAL A 117 -10.06 -5.93 12.16
CA VAL A 117 -9.76 -5.99 13.60
C VAL A 117 -10.14 -4.67 14.29
N VAL A 118 -9.91 -3.53 13.63
CA VAL A 118 -10.33 -2.21 14.14
C VAL A 118 -11.85 -2.10 14.23
N PHE A 119 -12.58 -2.68 13.29
CA PHE A 119 -14.04 -2.72 13.31
C PHE A 119 -14.59 -3.56 14.48
N ASP A 120 -14.11 -4.80 14.65
CA ASP A 120 -14.47 -5.67 15.77
C ASP A 120 -13.26 -6.53 16.19
N GLY A 121 -12.54 -6.00 17.20
CA GLY A 121 -11.34 -6.65 17.73
C GLY A 121 -11.59 -8.00 18.39
N MET A 122 -12.78 -8.23 18.96
CA MET A 122 -13.10 -9.53 19.58
C MET A 122 -13.26 -10.62 18.52
N THR A 123 -14.01 -10.33 17.47
CA THR A 123 -14.29 -11.30 16.40
C THR A 123 -13.08 -11.48 15.49
N TYR A 124 -12.54 -10.38 14.97
CA TYR A 124 -11.52 -10.43 13.92
C TYR A 124 -10.09 -10.48 14.45
N GLY A 125 -9.84 -10.06 15.71
CA GLY A 125 -8.53 -10.17 16.33
C GLY A 125 -8.05 -11.61 16.46
N MET A 126 -8.92 -12.53 16.90
CA MET A 126 -8.61 -13.96 16.93
C MET A 126 -8.47 -14.57 15.53
N LYS A 127 -9.25 -14.07 14.56
CA LYS A 127 -9.26 -14.60 13.19
C LYS A 127 -8.02 -14.17 12.40
N TYR A 128 -7.59 -12.92 12.52
CA TYR A 128 -6.61 -12.33 11.65
C TYR A 128 -5.29 -11.93 12.33
N GLY A 129 -5.26 -11.85 13.67
CA GLY A 129 -4.10 -11.30 14.40
C GLY A 129 -2.78 -11.99 14.08
N ALA A 130 -2.75 -13.32 14.11
CA ALA A 130 -1.55 -14.07 13.76
C ALA A 130 -1.12 -13.84 12.30
N LYS A 131 -2.10 -13.79 11.37
CA LYS A 131 -1.83 -13.55 9.94
C LYS A 131 -1.30 -12.15 9.65
N ILE A 132 -1.80 -11.13 10.36
CA ILE A 132 -1.30 -9.76 10.26
C ILE A 132 0.19 -9.70 10.66
N SER A 133 0.53 -10.30 11.81
CA SER A 133 1.93 -10.35 12.27
C SER A 133 2.85 -11.10 11.30
N GLU A 134 2.39 -12.23 10.72
CA GLU A 134 3.11 -13.00 9.72
C GLU A 134 3.37 -12.16 8.45
N LEU A 135 2.36 -11.42 7.97
CA LEU A 135 2.48 -10.58 6.78
C LEU A 135 3.51 -9.46 6.96
N TYR A 136 3.48 -8.76 8.09
CA TYR A 136 4.48 -7.73 8.36
C TYR A 136 5.90 -8.32 8.51
N ALA A 137 6.03 -9.49 9.15
CA ALA A 137 7.32 -10.18 9.21
C ALA A 137 7.84 -10.56 7.82
N LYS A 138 6.95 -11.08 6.94
CA LYS A 138 7.30 -11.40 5.55
C LYS A 138 7.71 -10.14 4.76
N ALA A 139 7.02 -9.03 4.91
CA ALA A 139 7.39 -7.78 4.24
C ALA A 139 8.79 -7.31 4.64
N LEU A 140 9.14 -7.40 5.94
CA LEU A 140 10.47 -7.05 6.44
C LEU A 140 11.56 -8.08 6.09
N GLU A 141 11.20 -9.34 5.87
CA GLU A 141 12.14 -10.35 5.35
C GLU A 141 12.55 -10.00 3.90
N LEU A 142 11.62 -9.53 3.09
CA LEU A 142 11.85 -9.12 1.71
C LEU A 142 12.58 -7.78 1.61
N GLU A 143 12.21 -6.81 2.44
CA GLU A 143 12.80 -5.47 2.46
C GLU A 143 12.98 -5.00 3.92
N PRO A 144 14.13 -5.33 4.56
CA PRO A 144 14.36 -5.03 5.99
C PRO A 144 14.35 -3.54 6.35
N GLU A 145 14.62 -2.67 5.39
CA GLU A 145 14.65 -1.21 5.56
C GLU A 145 13.38 -0.52 5.02
N ASN A 146 12.32 -1.28 4.74
CA ASN A 146 11.04 -0.68 4.32
C ASN A 146 10.38 0.09 5.49
N PRO A 147 10.26 1.44 5.38
CA PRO A 147 9.76 2.25 6.48
C PRO A 147 8.28 1.99 6.80
N ARG A 148 7.47 1.64 5.80
CA ARG A 148 6.04 1.34 5.96
C ARG A 148 5.82 0.00 6.64
N ALA A 149 6.59 -1.03 6.25
CA ALA A 149 6.54 -2.33 6.90
C ALA A 149 6.97 -2.22 8.38
N THR A 150 8.05 -1.48 8.67
CA THR A 150 8.52 -1.24 10.04
C THR A 150 7.48 -0.48 10.86
N LEU A 151 6.96 0.62 10.33
CA LEU A 151 5.92 1.42 11.00
C LEU A 151 4.67 0.59 11.28
N CYS A 152 4.10 -0.07 10.25
CA CYS A 152 2.84 -0.75 10.38
C CYS A 152 2.94 -1.97 11.31
N LYS A 153 4.07 -2.71 11.28
CA LYS A 153 4.34 -3.77 12.26
C LYS A 153 4.37 -3.21 13.68
N ALA A 154 5.17 -2.18 13.91
CA ALA A 154 5.33 -1.60 15.24
C ALA A 154 4.02 -0.99 15.77
N ASP A 155 3.24 -0.28 14.95
CA ASP A 155 1.92 0.27 15.32
C ASP A 155 0.92 -0.86 15.64
N TRP A 156 0.91 -1.96 14.87
CA TRP A 156 0.12 -3.15 15.17
C TRP A 156 0.48 -3.80 16.51
N GLU A 157 1.76 -4.02 16.76
CA GLU A 157 2.27 -4.65 17.97
C GLU A 157 2.07 -3.75 19.19
N LEU A 158 2.28 -2.43 19.06
CA LEU A 158 2.03 -1.42 20.09
C LEU A 158 0.56 -1.41 20.52
N ASN A 159 -0.37 -1.36 19.57
CA ASN A 159 -1.79 -1.38 19.89
C ASN A 159 -2.23 -2.72 20.49
N SER A 160 -1.67 -3.83 20.02
CA SER A 160 -1.89 -5.15 20.63
C SER A 160 -1.36 -5.19 22.07
N ALA A 161 -0.17 -4.67 22.34
CA ALA A 161 0.42 -4.60 23.67
C ALA A 161 -0.44 -3.73 24.61
N LYS A 162 -0.89 -2.56 24.14
CA LYS A 162 -1.84 -1.71 24.89
C LYS A 162 -3.11 -2.46 25.26
N TYR A 163 -3.71 -3.17 24.30
CA TYR A 163 -4.94 -3.94 24.52
C TYR A 163 -4.77 -5.03 25.59
N PHE A 164 -3.62 -5.72 25.61
CA PHE A 164 -3.32 -6.78 26.56
C PHE A 164 -2.60 -6.31 27.84
N GLY A 165 -2.43 -5.00 28.03
CA GLY A 165 -1.74 -4.42 29.20
C GLY A 165 -0.26 -4.81 29.30
N LYS A 166 0.41 -5.01 28.18
CA LYS A 166 1.84 -5.33 28.09
C LYS A 166 2.69 -4.07 27.96
N ASP A 167 4.01 -4.22 28.17
CA ASP A 167 4.99 -3.16 27.93
C ASP A 167 4.99 -2.75 26.44
N ILE A 168 4.95 -1.44 26.20
CA ILE A 168 4.93 -0.83 24.86
C ILE A 168 6.29 -0.28 24.45
N ALA A 169 7.26 -0.15 25.36
CA ALA A 169 8.53 0.50 25.11
C ALA A 169 9.30 -0.09 23.90
N PRO A 170 9.38 -1.42 23.70
CA PRO A 170 10.08 -1.96 22.52
C PRO A 170 9.46 -1.51 21.19
N PHE A 171 8.13 -1.39 21.12
CA PHE A 171 7.43 -0.99 19.90
C PHE A 171 7.56 0.51 19.64
N CYS A 172 7.66 1.31 20.70
CA CYS A 172 7.98 2.73 20.58
C CYS A 172 9.37 2.95 19.97
N GLU A 173 10.37 2.14 20.36
CA GLU A 173 11.70 2.18 19.74
C GLU A 173 11.65 1.80 18.24
N GLU A 174 10.85 0.80 17.85
CA GLU A 174 10.65 0.43 16.45
C GLU A 174 9.93 1.57 15.66
N ILE A 175 8.97 2.25 16.25
CA ILE A 175 8.33 3.43 15.64
C ILE A 175 9.36 4.55 15.39
N GLU A 176 10.21 4.87 16.36
CA GLU A 176 11.28 5.87 16.19
C GLU A 176 12.29 5.44 15.11
N ALA A 177 12.60 4.15 15.02
CA ALA A 177 13.43 3.62 13.95
C ALA A 177 12.77 3.82 12.57
N SER A 178 11.46 3.60 12.45
CA SER A 178 10.72 3.82 11.20
C SER A 178 10.78 5.27 10.71
N VAL A 179 10.73 6.26 11.64
CA VAL A 179 10.89 7.68 11.28
C VAL A 179 12.22 7.92 10.57
N LYS A 180 13.31 7.33 11.07
CA LYS A 180 14.65 7.45 10.46
C LYS A 180 14.72 6.76 9.09
N LEU A 181 14.05 5.62 8.94
CA LEU A 181 13.96 4.92 7.66
C LEU A 181 13.22 5.77 6.61
N PHE A 182 12.13 6.46 6.99
CA PHE A 182 11.45 7.40 6.09
C PHE A 182 12.34 8.54 5.61
N ASP A 183 13.30 8.99 6.41
CA ASP A 183 14.24 10.07 6.03
C ASP A 183 15.23 9.63 4.94
N THR A 184 15.54 8.34 4.88
CA THR A 184 16.52 7.76 3.95
C THR A 184 15.88 7.01 2.79
N PHE A 185 14.59 6.69 2.89
CA PHE A 185 13.85 5.94 1.88
C PHE A 185 13.83 6.64 0.53
N LYS A 186 14.14 5.87 -0.51
CA LYS A 186 14.09 6.34 -1.90
C LYS A 186 13.07 5.54 -2.68
N PRO A 187 11.93 6.14 -3.04
CA PRO A 187 10.92 5.47 -3.87
C PRO A 187 11.51 5.00 -5.20
N GLU A 188 11.12 3.83 -5.69
CA GLU A 188 11.56 3.28 -6.98
C GLU A 188 11.07 4.11 -8.17
N SER A 189 9.97 4.83 -8.02
CA SER A 189 9.40 5.71 -9.03
C SER A 189 8.67 6.90 -8.40
N GLU A 190 8.30 7.89 -9.21
CA GLU A 190 7.48 9.04 -8.80
C GLU A 190 6.14 8.61 -8.14
N PHE A 191 5.61 7.45 -8.53
CA PHE A 191 4.33 6.94 -8.06
C PHE A 191 4.46 5.78 -7.07
N HIS A 192 5.67 5.42 -6.67
CA HIS A 192 5.88 4.41 -5.65
C HIS A 192 5.26 4.87 -4.31
N PRO A 193 4.67 3.99 -3.49
CA PRO A 193 4.13 4.36 -2.19
C PRO A 193 5.15 5.12 -1.35
N ASN A 194 4.74 6.29 -0.82
CA ASN A 194 5.59 7.14 0.02
C ASN A 194 4.85 7.72 1.23
N TRP A 195 3.71 7.14 1.58
CA TRP A 195 2.91 7.51 2.75
C TRP A 195 3.50 6.94 4.05
N GLY A 196 3.01 7.43 5.18
CA GLY A 196 3.26 6.88 6.52
C GLY A 196 4.18 7.71 7.39
N LYS A 197 5.03 8.58 6.85
CA LYS A 197 5.98 9.39 7.63
C LYS A 197 5.30 10.25 8.69
N GLU A 198 4.22 10.94 8.31
CA GLU A 198 3.46 11.79 9.23
C GLU A 198 2.86 10.96 10.37
N ARG A 199 2.33 9.77 10.08
CA ARG A 199 1.82 8.84 11.09
C ARG A 199 2.93 8.36 12.01
N ALA A 200 4.10 8.00 11.47
CA ALA A 200 5.25 7.58 12.25
C ALA A 200 5.67 8.64 13.27
N VAL A 201 5.75 9.91 12.84
CA VAL A 201 6.08 11.05 13.72
C VAL A 201 5.03 11.22 14.81
N VAL A 202 3.74 11.17 14.47
CA VAL A 202 2.65 11.30 15.45
C VAL A 202 2.72 10.20 16.50
N VAL A 203 2.87 8.93 16.10
CA VAL A 203 2.94 7.80 17.05
C VAL A 203 4.22 7.87 17.90
N ALA A 204 5.35 8.29 17.32
CA ALA A 204 6.58 8.47 18.08
C ALA A 204 6.43 9.55 19.18
N GLU A 205 5.68 10.62 18.92
CA GLU A 205 5.38 11.63 19.95
C GLU A 205 4.39 11.10 21.00
N GLU A 206 3.38 10.33 20.61
CA GLU A 206 2.46 9.65 21.57
C GLU A 206 3.21 8.69 22.50
N CYS A 207 4.28 8.07 22.05
CA CYS A 207 5.14 7.18 22.85
C CYS A 207 5.94 7.91 23.95
N LYS A 208 6.12 9.23 23.85
CA LYS A 208 6.86 10.02 24.83
C LYS A 208 5.97 10.58 25.94
N ALA A 209 4.65 10.53 25.76
CA ALA A 209 3.66 11.07 26.69
C ALA A 209 3.29 10.07 27.80
#